data_aa1c992a7b5499e4a4ca0461f28c89f3
#
_entry.id   aa1c992a7b5499e4a4ca0461f28c89f3
#
_cell.length_a   1.000
_cell.length_b   1.000
_cell.length_c   1.000
_cell.angle_alpha   90.00
_cell.angle_beta   90.00
_cell.angle_gamma   90.00
#
_symmetry.space_group_name_H-M   'P 1'
#
loop_
_entity.id
_entity.type
_entity.pdbx_description
1 polymer ?
#
loop_
_entity_poly.entity_id
_entity_poly.type
_entity_poly.pdbx_seq_one_letter_code
_entity_poly.pdbx_strand_id
1 'polypeptide(L)'
;MPDPKKLKVGDRIKFVSLPDEWQDQEFTIHEDDVEFMKIMIARNWPSRVYEIDEYGKPWIYARVRSEDGWEHHTWGICEKTGWRIVRKRG
;
A
#
# COMPACT_ATOMS: atom_id res chain seq x y z
N MET A 1 12.59 10.49 -0.62
CA MET A 1 11.89 9.20 -0.84
C MET A 1 11.10 8.80 0.40
N PRO A 2 9.89 8.27 0.24
CA PRO A 2 9.16 7.75 1.39
C PRO A 2 9.91 6.58 2.04
N ASP A 3 9.85 6.51 3.33
CA ASP A 3 10.50 5.44 4.10
C ASP A 3 9.45 4.72 4.94
N PRO A 4 9.15 3.45 4.62
CA PRO A 4 8.13 2.70 5.36
C PRO A 4 8.44 2.60 6.86
N LYS A 5 9.70 2.59 7.25
CA LYS A 5 10.09 2.49 8.65
C LYS A 5 9.73 3.72 9.47
N LYS A 6 9.44 4.85 8.82
CA LYS A 6 9.03 6.08 9.48
C LYS A 6 7.53 6.18 9.67
N LEU A 7 6.76 5.26 9.10
CA LEU A 7 5.32 5.25 9.26
C LEU A 7 4.94 4.82 10.67
N LYS A 8 3.84 5.39 11.15
CA LYS A 8 3.28 5.09 12.46
C LYS A 8 1.84 4.66 12.30
N VAL A 9 1.33 3.91 13.26
CA VAL A 9 -0.09 3.57 13.30
C VAL A 9 -0.91 4.87 13.28
N GLY A 10 -1.88 4.92 12.40
CA GLY A 10 -2.71 6.10 12.19
C GLY A 10 -2.29 6.97 11.01
N ASP A 11 -1.06 6.82 10.52
CA ASP A 11 -0.63 7.53 9.33
C ASP A 11 -1.43 7.06 8.12
N ARG A 12 -1.67 7.97 7.20
CA ARG A 12 -2.37 7.67 5.96
C ARG A 12 -1.43 7.78 4.79
N ILE A 13 -1.51 6.82 3.90
CA ILE A 13 -0.71 6.81 2.68
C ILE A 13 -1.62 6.65 1.48
N LYS A 14 -1.10 7.01 0.32
CA LYS A 14 -1.80 6.90 -0.94
C LYS A 14 -0.88 6.27 -1.96
N PHE A 15 -1.36 5.24 -2.64
CA PHE A 15 -0.60 4.63 -3.73
C PHE A 15 -0.80 5.48 -4.99
N VAL A 16 0.31 5.85 -5.63
CA VAL A 16 0.29 6.77 -6.76
C VAL A 16 0.83 6.16 -8.05
N SER A 17 1.64 5.10 -7.93
CA SER A 17 2.18 4.39 -9.09
C SER A 17 2.62 3.00 -8.66
N LEU A 18 2.89 2.13 -9.61
CA LEU A 18 3.52 0.85 -9.29
C LEU A 18 4.92 1.12 -8.74
N PRO A 19 5.33 0.38 -7.70
CA PRO A 19 6.67 0.57 -7.14
C PRO A 19 7.76 0.34 -8.17
N ASP A 20 8.78 1.19 -8.17
CA ASP A 20 9.92 1.03 -9.07
C ASP A 20 10.65 -0.28 -8.81
N GLU A 21 10.67 -0.74 -7.58
CA GLU A 21 11.30 -1.99 -7.17
C GLU A 21 10.71 -3.19 -7.90
N TRP A 22 9.46 -3.10 -8.35
CA TRP A 22 8.79 -4.19 -9.07
C TRP A 22 9.25 -4.33 -10.51
N GLN A 23 9.99 -3.38 -11.00
CA GLN A 23 10.56 -3.44 -12.36
C GLN A 23 11.89 -4.20 -12.40
N ASP A 24 12.44 -4.54 -11.24
CA ASP A 24 13.65 -5.32 -11.15
C ASP A 24 13.36 -6.76 -11.59
N GLN A 25 14.13 -7.26 -12.56
CA GLN A 25 13.93 -8.59 -13.13
C GLN A 25 14.21 -9.71 -12.13
N GLU A 26 14.93 -9.42 -11.07
CA GLU A 26 15.17 -10.39 -9.99
C GLU A 26 13.94 -10.55 -9.08
N PHE A 27 12.98 -9.66 -9.20
CA PHE A 27 11.76 -9.66 -8.39
C PHE A 27 10.62 -10.28 -9.18
N THR A 28 10.10 -11.38 -8.67
CA THR A 28 8.89 -11.99 -9.23
C THR A 28 7.69 -11.50 -8.42
N ILE A 29 6.87 -10.67 -9.03
CA ILE A 29 5.65 -10.16 -8.40
C ILE A 29 4.47 -10.93 -8.93
N HIS A 30 3.63 -11.42 -8.03
CA HIS A 30 2.43 -12.15 -8.39
C HIS A 30 1.42 -11.23 -9.10
N GLU A 31 0.75 -11.74 -10.14
CA GLU A 31 -0.22 -10.97 -10.90
C GLU A 31 -1.32 -10.38 -10.03
N ASP A 32 -1.76 -11.12 -9.01
CA ASP A 32 -2.80 -10.65 -8.09
C ASP A 32 -2.35 -9.42 -7.31
N ASP A 33 -1.07 -9.36 -6.95
CA ASP A 33 -0.52 -8.21 -6.25
C ASP A 33 -0.47 -6.98 -7.16
N VAL A 34 -0.11 -7.18 -8.42
CA VAL A 34 -0.09 -6.09 -9.41
C VAL A 34 -1.50 -5.56 -9.62
N GLU A 35 -2.48 -6.45 -9.78
CA GLU A 35 -3.88 -6.07 -9.95
C GLU A 35 -4.41 -5.30 -8.74
N PHE A 36 -4.11 -5.80 -7.54
CA PHE A 36 -4.49 -5.11 -6.30
C PHE A 36 -3.92 -3.70 -6.27
N MET A 37 -2.64 -3.56 -6.59
CA MET A 37 -1.98 -2.26 -6.57
C MET A 37 -2.58 -1.30 -7.60
N LYS A 38 -2.89 -1.79 -8.79
CA LYS A 38 -3.55 -0.99 -9.82
C LYS A 38 -4.92 -0.48 -9.36
N ILE A 39 -5.68 -1.32 -8.66
CA ILE A 39 -6.96 -0.91 -8.09
C ILE A 39 -6.76 0.18 -7.05
N MET A 40 -5.78 0.03 -6.18
CA MET A 40 -5.51 1.02 -5.14
C MET A 40 -5.08 2.37 -5.73
N ILE A 41 -4.27 2.34 -6.79
CA ILE A 41 -3.86 3.56 -7.50
C ILE A 41 -5.07 4.23 -8.15
N ALA A 42 -5.90 3.46 -8.83
CA ALA A 42 -7.08 3.98 -9.53
C ALA A 42 -8.10 4.58 -8.57
N ARG A 43 -8.28 3.97 -7.41
CA ARG A 43 -9.19 4.50 -6.37
C ARG A 43 -8.75 5.87 -5.88
N ASN A 44 -7.45 6.07 -5.80
CA ASN A 44 -6.88 7.33 -5.33
C ASN A 44 -7.35 7.72 -3.92
N TRP A 45 -7.62 6.74 -3.07
CA TRP A 45 -8.04 6.95 -1.68
C TRP A 45 -6.91 6.67 -0.72
N PRO A 46 -6.78 7.47 0.35
CA PRO A 46 -5.77 7.17 1.37
C PRO A 46 -6.11 5.87 2.11
N SER A 47 -5.06 5.16 2.49
CA SER A 47 -5.16 3.97 3.32
C SER A 47 -4.45 4.23 4.63
N ARG A 48 -5.04 3.77 5.72
CA ARG A 48 -4.51 3.99 7.06
C ARG A 48 -3.64 2.83 7.49
N VAL A 49 -2.49 3.16 8.07
CA VAL A 49 -1.64 2.18 8.75
C VAL A 49 -2.33 1.76 10.05
N TYR A 50 -2.66 0.48 10.17
CA TYR A 50 -3.36 -0.02 11.36
C TYR A 50 -2.45 -0.82 12.29
N GLU A 51 -1.31 -1.26 11.82
CA GLU A 51 -0.38 -2.08 12.60
C GLU A 51 1.04 -1.88 12.11
N ILE A 52 1.98 -1.89 13.04
CA ILE A 52 3.41 -2.04 12.75
C ILE A 52 3.78 -3.40 13.35
N ASP A 53 4.26 -4.33 12.53
CA ASP A 53 4.57 -5.68 13.03
C ASP A 53 5.90 -5.73 13.78
N GLU A 54 6.27 -6.91 14.26
CA GLU A 54 7.48 -7.09 15.05
C GLU A 54 8.77 -6.79 14.27
N TYR A 55 8.70 -6.78 12.94
CA TYR A 55 9.83 -6.44 12.07
C TYR A 55 9.85 -4.97 11.69
N GLY A 56 8.92 -4.17 12.20
CA GLY A 56 8.81 -2.76 11.86
C GLY A 56 8.10 -2.50 10.54
N LYS A 57 7.45 -3.50 9.98
CA LYS A 57 6.73 -3.33 8.71
C LYS A 57 5.33 -2.76 8.97
N PRO A 58 4.99 -1.64 8.31
CA PRO A 58 3.63 -1.10 8.43
C PRO A 58 2.65 -1.84 7.55
N TRP A 59 1.47 -2.08 8.08
CA TRP A 59 0.38 -2.76 7.39
C TRP A 59 -0.80 -1.83 7.22
N ILE A 60 -1.35 -1.83 6.02
CA ILE A 60 -2.59 -1.14 5.71
C ILE A 60 -3.71 -2.15 5.47
N TYR A 61 -4.92 -1.68 5.64
CA TYR A 61 -6.13 -2.43 5.35
C TYR A 61 -6.90 -1.71 4.25
N ALA A 62 -7.37 -2.49 3.27
CA ALA A 62 -8.16 -1.94 2.19
C ALA A 62 -9.37 -2.82 1.92
N ARG A 63 -10.49 -2.20 1.62
CA ARG A 63 -11.71 -2.87 1.22
C ARG A 63 -11.96 -2.54 -0.24
N VAL A 64 -12.02 -3.58 -1.07
CA VAL A 64 -12.19 -3.44 -2.51
C VAL A 64 -13.49 -4.09 -2.93
N ARG A 65 -14.25 -3.39 -3.75
CA ARG A 65 -15.49 -3.94 -4.26
C ARG A 65 -15.23 -4.91 -5.41
N SER A 66 -15.84 -6.10 -5.31
CA SER A 66 -15.78 -7.11 -6.36
C SER A 66 -17.21 -7.47 -6.79
N GLU A 67 -17.31 -8.34 -7.79
CA GLU A 67 -18.62 -8.81 -8.27
C GLU A 67 -19.44 -9.52 -7.19
N ASP A 68 -18.74 -10.18 -6.27
CA ASP A 68 -19.35 -10.93 -5.17
C ASP A 68 -19.55 -10.11 -3.90
N GLY A 69 -19.28 -8.82 -3.94
CA GLY A 69 -19.40 -7.93 -2.79
C GLY A 69 -18.08 -7.25 -2.45
N TRP A 70 -17.77 -7.18 -1.16
CA TRP A 70 -16.56 -6.52 -0.68
C TRP A 70 -15.49 -7.54 -0.35
N GLU A 71 -14.28 -7.31 -0.88
CA GLU A 71 -13.09 -8.06 -0.52
C GLU A 71 -12.24 -7.25 0.45
N HIS A 72 -11.71 -7.93 1.45
CA HIS A 72 -10.86 -7.32 2.47
C HIS A 72 -9.41 -7.72 2.23
N HIS A 73 -8.54 -6.74 2.12
CA HIS A 73 -7.13 -6.98 1.85
C HIS A 73 -6.27 -6.31 2.90
N THR A 74 -5.19 -6.97 3.27
CA THR A 74 -4.13 -6.35 4.06
C THR A 74 -2.87 -6.32 3.21
N TRP A 75 -2.06 -5.29 3.40
CA TRP A 75 -0.84 -5.12 2.63
C TRP A 75 0.26 -4.59 3.52
N GLY A 76 1.41 -5.28 3.52
CA GLY A 76 2.59 -4.80 4.22
C GLY A 76 3.45 -3.97 3.29
N ILE A 77 3.79 -2.76 3.72
CA ILE A 77 4.54 -1.82 2.89
C ILE A 77 6.03 -2.08 3.07
N CYS A 78 6.65 -2.60 2.02
CA CYS A 78 8.10 -2.85 1.98
C CYS A 78 8.80 -1.90 1.03
N GLU A 79 8.08 -1.36 0.07
CA GLU A 79 8.62 -0.55 -1.01
C GLU A 79 8.84 0.88 -0.55
N LYS A 80 9.85 1.52 -1.12
CA LYS A 80 10.17 2.92 -0.85
C LYS A 80 9.64 3.87 -1.92
N THR A 81 9.03 3.32 -2.98
CA THR A 81 8.46 4.10 -4.07
C THR A 81 7.03 3.68 -4.33
N GLY A 82 6.31 4.47 -5.10
CA GLY A 82 4.94 4.16 -5.50
C GLY A 82 3.86 4.64 -4.54
N TRP A 83 4.22 5.19 -3.40
CA TRP A 83 3.27 5.71 -2.43
C TRP A 83 3.79 7.00 -1.80
N ARG A 84 2.89 7.73 -1.15
CA ARG A 84 3.25 8.95 -0.42
C ARG A 84 2.40 9.08 0.83
N ILE A 85 2.89 9.82 1.81
CA ILE A 85 2.14 10.13 3.02
C ILE A 85 1.13 11.22 2.70
N VAL A 86 -0.11 11.01 3.14
CA VAL A 86 -1.16 12.00 3.06
C VAL A 86 -1.27 12.67 4.42
N ARG A 87 -0.91 13.94 4.47
CA ARG A 87 -0.97 14.67 5.73
C ARG A 87 -2.37 15.20 5.94
N LYS A 88 -2.86 15.00 7.15
CA LYS A 88 -4.13 15.57 7.56
C LYS A 88 -3.97 17.08 7.67
N ARG A 89 -4.84 17.81 7.02
CA ARG A 89 -4.91 19.25 7.24
C ARG A 89 -5.49 19.49 8.63
N GLY A 90 -4.66 20.03 9.48
CA GLY A 90 -5.04 20.39 10.83
C GLY A 90 -5.94 21.61 10.86
#